data_2318dd306d39320333fdc310a966a8ec
#
_entry.id   2318dd306d39320333fdc310a966a8ec
#
_cell.length_a   1.000
_cell.length_b   1.000
_cell.length_c   1.000
_cell.angle_alpha   90.00
_cell.angle_beta   90.00
_cell.angle_gamma   90.00
#
_symmetry.space_group_name_H-M   'P 1'
#
loop_
_entity.id
_entity.type
_entity.pdbx_description
1 polymer ?
#
loop_
_entity_poly.entity_id
_entity_poly.type
_entity_poly.pdbx_seq_one_letter_code
_entity_poly.pdbx_strand_id
1 'polypeptide(L)'
;MSTVNGKSPTLVGRVKRCIVDAIGVKVAPSAIPDDMPLLDKGLGLDSVALLRLVAELEQEFNVQIEESALRPELFRSIGTLSAYMAERTQG
;
A
#
# COMPACT_ATOMS: atom_id res chain seq x y z
N MET A 1 -6.31 24.25 7.57
CA MET A 1 -6.66 23.90 7.38
C MET A 1 -7.10 23.27 7.31
N SER A 2 -7.17 23.07 7.68
CA SER A 2 -7.45 22.42 7.62
C SER A 2 -7.89 21.78 7.36
N THR A 3 -7.96 21.60 7.35
CA THR A 3 -8.27 21.09 7.10
C THR A 3 -8.79 20.42 6.79
N VAL A 4 -8.77 20.51 6.18
CA VAL A 4 -9.28 19.76 5.87
C VAL A 4 -10.03 19.14 6.26
N ASN A 5 -10.51 19.22 6.04
CA ASN A 5 -10.91 18.52 6.77
C ASN A 5 -9.94 18.09 7.59
N GLY A 6 -9.07 18.58 7.65
CA GLY A 6 -8.13 18.38 8.61
C GLY A 6 -7.82 16.98 9.01
N LYS A 7 -8.36 16.07 8.38
CA LYS A 7 -8.15 14.69 8.69
C LYS A 7 -6.81 14.24 8.14
N SER A 8 -6.00 13.65 9.02
CA SER A 8 -4.81 12.97 8.55
C SER A 8 -5.23 11.75 7.75
N PRO A 9 -4.50 11.42 6.67
CA PRO A 9 -4.77 10.17 5.97
C PRO A 9 -4.57 8.99 6.90
N THR A 10 -5.44 8.00 6.79
CA THR A 10 -5.26 6.77 7.54
C THR A 10 -4.09 6.01 6.95
N LEU A 11 -3.54 5.07 7.74
CA LEU A 11 -2.46 4.23 7.24
C LEU A 11 -2.90 3.46 6.01
N VAL A 12 -4.11 2.88 6.04
CA VAL A 12 -4.65 2.16 4.90
C VAL A 12 -4.78 3.08 3.69
N GLY A 13 -5.25 4.30 3.90
CA GLY A 13 -5.36 5.26 2.80
C GLY A 13 -4.02 5.60 2.19
N ARG A 14 -2.99 5.71 3.01
CA ARG A 14 -1.65 5.96 2.51
C ARG A 14 -1.12 4.77 1.71
N VAL A 15 -1.38 3.57 2.18
CA VAL A 15 -1.00 2.37 1.43
C VAL A 15 -1.70 2.33 0.07
N LYS A 16 -2.99 2.63 0.05
CA LYS A 16 -3.74 2.66 -1.20
C LYS A 16 -3.18 3.70 -2.17
N ARG A 17 -2.77 4.85 -1.66
CA ARG A 17 -2.17 5.88 -2.51
C ARG A 17 -0.85 5.41 -3.11
N CYS A 18 -0.04 4.73 -2.32
CA CYS A 18 1.21 4.17 -2.84
C CYS A 18 0.93 3.18 -3.96
N ILE A 19 -0.12 2.38 -3.81
CA ILE A 19 -0.49 1.41 -4.84
C ILE A 19 -0.89 2.12 -6.12
N VAL A 20 -1.73 3.14 -6.02
CA VAL A 20 -2.17 3.89 -7.19
C VAL A 20 -0.98 4.52 -7.89
N ASP A 21 -0.07 5.10 -7.14
CA ASP A 21 1.12 5.72 -7.72
C ASP A 21 2.01 4.67 -8.38
N ALA A 22 2.13 3.51 -7.78
CA ALA A 22 3.01 2.46 -8.30
C ALA A 22 2.52 1.90 -9.62
N ILE A 23 1.20 1.75 -9.76
CA ILE A 23 0.64 1.18 -11.00
C ILE A 23 0.28 2.24 -12.02
N GLY A 24 0.28 3.50 -11.62
CA GLY A 24 0.09 4.59 -12.58
C GLY A 24 -1.32 4.74 -13.11
N VAL A 25 -2.32 4.25 -12.39
CA VAL A 25 -3.70 4.39 -12.82
C VAL A 25 -4.34 5.61 -12.17
N LYS A 26 -5.40 6.10 -12.80
CA LYS A 26 -6.10 7.27 -12.29
C LYS A 26 -7.36 6.84 -11.56
N VAL A 27 -7.15 6.20 -10.44
CA VAL A 27 -8.24 5.72 -9.59
C VAL A 27 -8.08 6.36 -8.22
N ALA A 28 -9.18 6.82 -7.66
CA ALA A 28 -9.12 7.38 -6.30
C ALA A 28 -8.77 6.26 -5.33
N PRO A 29 -7.79 6.48 -4.44
CA PRO A 29 -7.44 5.44 -3.47
C PRO A 29 -8.63 4.94 -2.67
N SER A 30 -9.56 5.84 -2.35
CA SER A 30 -10.73 5.47 -1.58
C SER A 30 -11.69 4.54 -2.33
N ALA A 31 -11.53 4.41 -3.65
CA ALA A 31 -12.36 3.52 -4.44
C ALA A 31 -11.87 2.07 -4.39
N ILE A 32 -10.71 1.83 -3.79
CA ILE A 32 -10.14 0.49 -3.71
C ILE A 32 -10.56 -0.16 -2.39
N PRO A 33 -11.25 -1.31 -2.44
CA PRO A 33 -11.64 -2.00 -1.21
C PRO A 33 -10.44 -2.52 -0.42
N ASP A 34 -10.59 -2.57 0.89
CA ASP A 34 -9.50 -3.04 1.74
C ASP A 34 -9.15 -4.51 1.52
N ASP A 35 -10.12 -5.30 1.06
CA ASP A 35 -9.89 -6.71 0.83
C ASP A 35 -9.45 -7.01 -0.60
N MET A 36 -9.16 -5.99 -1.39
CA MET A 36 -8.72 -6.17 -2.76
C MET A 36 -7.39 -6.90 -2.79
N PRO A 37 -7.30 -8.05 -3.49
CA PRO A 37 -6.01 -8.70 -3.67
C PRO A 37 -5.10 -7.86 -4.54
N LEU A 38 -3.81 -7.93 -4.28
CA LEU A 38 -2.83 -7.18 -5.07
C LEU A 38 -2.33 -7.97 -6.27
N LEU A 39 -2.42 -9.29 -6.18
CA LEU A 39 -1.95 -10.20 -7.23
C LEU A 39 -3.12 -10.82 -7.95
N ASP A 40 -2.83 -11.43 -9.08
CA ASP A 40 -3.76 -12.28 -9.82
C ASP A 40 -5.10 -11.60 -10.09
N LYS A 41 -6.16 -12.06 -9.46
CA LYS A 41 -7.52 -11.63 -9.77
C LYS A 41 -7.88 -10.26 -9.22
N GLY A 42 -7.00 -9.70 -8.38
CA GLY A 42 -7.24 -8.37 -7.86
C GLY A 42 -6.67 -7.32 -8.78
N LEU A 43 -5.70 -6.57 -8.27
CA LEU A 43 -5.05 -5.52 -9.07
C LEU A 43 -4.09 -6.09 -10.10
N GLY A 44 -3.70 -7.36 -9.97
CA GLY A 44 -2.87 -8.02 -10.95
C GLY A 44 -1.48 -7.43 -11.09
N LEU A 45 -0.88 -7.00 -10.00
CA LEU A 45 0.43 -6.38 -10.04
C LEU A 45 1.49 -7.38 -10.46
N ASP A 46 2.33 -6.99 -11.41
CA ASP A 46 3.48 -7.80 -11.79
C ASP A 46 4.68 -7.46 -10.93
N SER A 47 5.80 -8.15 -11.20
CA SER A 47 7.01 -7.97 -10.39
C SER A 47 7.51 -6.54 -10.39
N VAL A 48 7.46 -5.88 -11.53
CA VAL A 48 7.93 -4.49 -11.63
C VAL A 48 7.06 -3.58 -10.80
N ALA A 49 5.73 -3.75 -10.89
CA ALA A 49 4.81 -2.94 -10.12
C ALA A 49 4.99 -3.19 -8.62
N LEU A 50 5.22 -4.44 -8.22
CA LEU A 50 5.46 -4.75 -6.82
C LEU A 50 6.73 -4.09 -6.30
N LEU A 51 7.78 -4.09 -7.10
CA LEU A 51 9.03 -3.42 -6.70
C LEU A 51 8.82 -1.93 -6.55
N ARG A 52 8.05 -1.33 -7.45
CA ARG A 52 7.71 0.10 -7.33
C ARG A 52 6.90 0.36 -6.07
N LEU A 53 5.95 -0.51 -5.79
CA LEU A 53 5.12 -0.37 -4.60
C LEU A 53 5.97 -0.43 -3.35
N VAL A 54 6.89 -1.38 -3.27
CA VAL A 54 7.77 -1.50 -2.12
C VAL A 54 8.56 -0.22 -1.93
N ALA A 55 9.13 0.33 -3.01
CA ALA A 55 9.90 1.57 -2.93
C ALA A 55 9.03 2.73 -2.45
N GLU A 56 7.81 2.82 -2.96
CA GLU A 56 6.89 3.87 -2.55
C GLU A 56 6.52 3.75 -1.08
N LEU A 57 6.28 2.53 -0.62
CA LEU A 57 5.94 2.31 0.78
C LEU A 57 7.10 2.67 1.69
N GLU A 58 8.31 2.31 1.29
CA GLU A 58 9.48 2.63 2.11
C GLU A 58 9.68 4.14 2.23
N GLN A 59 9.43 4.87 1.15
CA GLN A 59 9.54 6.32 1.20
C GLN A 59 8.40 6.95 1.98
N GLU A 60 7.20 6.48 1.74
CA GLU A 60 6.02 7.08 2.38
C GLU A 60 6.06 6.92 3.89
N PHE A 61 6.49 5.76 4.36
CA PHE A 61 6.47 5.45 5.79
C PHE A 61 7.83 5.57 6.45
N ASN A 62 8.87 5.87 5.66
CA ASN A 62 10.23 5.99 6.16
C ASN A 62 10.65 4.74 6.92
N VAL A 63 10.40 3.59 6.32
CA VAL A 63 10.76 2.30 6.89
C VAL A 63 11.46 1.46 5.84
N GLN A 64 12.07 0.38 6.27
CA GLN A 64 12.69 -0.56 5.37
C GLN A 64 11.92 -1.86 5.41
N ILE A 65 11.50 -2.35 4.25
CA ILE A 65 10.75 -3.60 4.16
C ILE A 65 11.76 -4.71 3.91
N GLU A 66 11.78 -5.68 4.80
CA GLU A 66 12.74 -6.77 4.70
C GLU A 66 12.40 -7.68 3.52
N GLU A 67 13.44 -8.15 2.86
CA GLU A 67 13.27 -9.02 1.72
C GLU A 67 12.49 -10.28 2.07
N SER A 68 12.72 -10.80 3.27
CA SER A 68 12.02 -12.00 3.73
C SER A 68 10.51 -11.81 3.87
N ALA A 69 10.06 -10.57 3.95
CA ALA A 69 8.63 -10.27 4.05
C ALA A 69 7.96 -10.20 2.67
N LEU A 70 8.75 -10.18 1.59
CA LEU A 70 8.23 -10.02 0.24
C LEU A 70 7.76 -11.35 -0.30
N ARG A 71 6.69 -11.86 0.30
CA ARG A 71 6.08 -13.12 -0.10
C ARG A 71 4.68 -12.88 -0.61
N PRO A 72 4.13 -13.84 -1.37
CA PRO A 72 2.75 -13.67 -1.86
C PRO A 72 1.74 -13.40 -0.75
N GLU A 73 1.96 -13.96 0.44
CA GLU A 73 1.05 -13.75 1.56
C GLU A 73 0.95 -12.27 1.95
N LEU A 74 2.04 -11.53 1.82
CA LEU A 74 2.02 -10.11 2.15
C LEU A 74 1.07 -9.35 1.24
N PHE A 75 0.96 -9.79 0.00
CA PHE A 75 0.17 -9.11 -1.02
C PHE A 75 -1.19 -9.76 -1.24
N ARG A 76 -1.65 -10.55 -0.27
CA ARG A 76 -2.95 -11.20 -0.35
C ARG A 76 -4.08 -10.18 -0.47
N SER A 77 -3.97 -9.10 0.27
CA SER A 77 -4.96 -8.03 0.21
C SER A 77 -4.32 -6.75 0.70
N ILE A 78 -5.00 -5.65 0.44
CA ILE A 78 -4.55 -4.35 0.94
C ILE A 78 -4.55 -4.35 2.46
N GLY A 79 -5.55 -5.00 3.06
CA GLY A 79 -5.60 -5.11 4.52
C GLY A 79 -4.40 -5.83 5.10
N THR A 80 -3.99 -6.93 4.46
CA THR A 80 -2.82 -7.68 4.91
C THR A 80 -1.55 -6.83 4.83
N LEU A 81 -1.36 -6.16 3.70
CA LEU A 81 -0.21 -5.28 3.51
C LEU A 81 -0.23 -4.14 4.52
N SER A 82 -1.40 -3.55 4.74
CA SER A 82 -1.53 -2.44 5.67
C SER A 82 -1.22 -2.87 7.10
N ALA A 83 -1.64 -4.07 7.49
CA ALA A 83 -1.33 -4.58 8.82
C ALA A 83 0.17 -4.73 9.01
N TYR A 84 0.88 -5.22 7.99
CA TYR A 84 2.33 -5.32 8.05
C TYR A 84 2.96 -3.94 8.21
N MET A 85 2.50 -2.96 7.42
CA MET A 85 3.04 -1.62 7.49
C MET A 85 2.77 -0.99 8.85
N ALA A 86 1.60 -1.27 9.43
CA ALA A 86 1.29 -0.74 10.76
C ALA A 86 2.28 -1.24 11.81
N GLU A 87 2.67 -2.50 11.72
CA GLU A 87 3.64 -3.07 12.63
C GLU A 87 5.01 -2.40 12.45
N ARG A 88 5.39 -2.13 11.21
CA ARG A 88 6.69 -1.53 10.93
C ARG A 88 6.76 -0.07 11.36
N THR A 89 5.64 0.63 11.34
CA THR A 89 5.65 2.06 11.62
C THR A 89 5.43 2.41 13.08
N GLN A 90 4.99 1.44 13.87
CA GLN A 90 4.77 1.68 15.29
C GLN A 90 6.03 1.59 16.13
N GLY A 91 7.03 0.97 15.58
CA GLY A 91 8.30 0.73 16.27
C GLY A 91 9.00 1.94 16.70
#